data_f4b8c0e25c6a729e82d66ad448c12463
#
_entry.id   f4b8c0e25c6a729e82d66ad448c12463
#
_cell.length_a   1.000
_cell.length_b   1.000
_cell.length_c   1.000
_cell.angle_alpha   90.00
_cell.angle_beta   90.00
_cell.angle_gamma   90.00
#
_symmetry.space_group_name_H-M   'P 1'
#
loop_
_entity.id
_entity.type
_entity.pdbx_description
1 polymer ?
#
loop_
_entity_poly.entity_id
_entity_poly.type
_entity_poly.pdbx_seq_one_letter_code
_entity_poly.pdbx_strand_id
1 'polypeptide(L)'
;MDLNSFNGKTLFVTGATGLIGQTLIRRVLEFNRDNGGSIKVIASVRNIEKAHGIFGEDHSEEELSYVVSDICSIPLEDMGIDYIVHAASNTSSRSFIEKPMEIIDTAIEGTKMVLKLAEINKVSAMVYLSTMEVYGTPLTDEKIDERHATNLNSMSVRSCYPESKRMCENICVSYQKEYAVPTVVLRLTQTFGPGVQYNDGRVFAEFARCAIEGRDIVLKTKGETKREYLHVNDAVNAIFTALIKGQPGEAYNVANEDTYCSIYEMAELVADRCAGGRISVQIQEEDSSKYGYAPTLHMNLDTSKLRSLGWMPEHDLEETFRDMIADMSCC
;
A
#
# COMPACT_ATOMS: atom_id res chain seq x y z
N MET A 1 14.89 -6.71 -7.70
CA MET A 1 15.50 -7.00 -6.38
C MET A 1 15.77 -8.49 -6.24
N ASP A 2 16.91 -8.89 -5.65
CA ASP A 2 17.26 -10.29 -5.41
C ASP A 2 16.62 -10.79 -4.08
N LEU A 3 15.85 -11.87 -4.13
CA LEU A 3 15.19 -12.48 -2.97
C LEU A 3 15.99 -13.62 -2.32
N ASN A 4 17.21 -13.88 -2.75
CA ASN A 4 18.05 -14.98 -2.23
C ASN A 4 18.23 -14.92 -0.69
N SER A 5 18.23 -13.72 -0.11
CA SER A 5 18.34 -13.54 1.36
C SER A 5 17.17 -14.12 2.15
N PHE A 6 16.05 -14.43 1.49
CA PHE A 6 14.87 -15.02 2.11
C PHE A 6 14.75 -16.53 1.88
N ASN A 7 15.70 -17.17 1.17
CA ASN A 7 15.65 -18.62 0.96
C ASN A 7 15.63 -19.39 2.29
N GLY A 8 14.75 -20.37 2.39
CA GLY A 8 14.53 -21.15 3.61
C GLY A 8 13.80 -20.37 4.73
N LYS A 9 13.30 -19.16 4.46
CA LYS A 9 12.60 -18.31 5.41
C LYS A 9 11.10 -18.36 5.22
N THR A 10 10.36 -18.09 6.29
CA THR A 10 8.90 -18.01 6.31
C THR A 10 8.45 -16.56 6.43
N LEU A 11 7.67 -16.10 5.45
CA LEU A 11 6.99 -14.81 5.43
C LEU A 11 5.53 -14.96 5.88
N PHE A 12 5.12 -14.22 6.90
CA PHE A 12 3.69 -14.05 7.24
C PHE A 12 3.17 -12.74 6.64
N VAL A 13 2.12 -12.82 5.81
CA VAL A 13 1.58 -11.66 5.09
C VAL A 13 0.12 -11.45 5.47
N THR A 14 -0.20 -10.34 6.13
CA THR A 14 -1.59 -9.92 6.34
C THR A 14 -2.04 -9.02 5.20
N GLY A 15 -3.36 -8.98 4.93
CA GLY A 15 -3.85 -8.27 3.76
C GLY A 15 -3.42 -8.93 2.43
N ALA A 16 -3.19 -10.22 2.46
CA ALA A 16 -2.65 -11.03 1.37
C ALA A 16 -3.45 -10.93 0.06
N THR A 17 -4.77 -10.73 0.12
CA THR A 17 -5.65 -10.56 -1.05
C THR A 17 -5.86 -9.10 -1.47
N GLY A 18 -5.16 -8.15 -0.86
CA GLY A 18 -5.10 -6.74 -1.26
C GLY A 18 -4.04 -6.52 -2.34
N LEU A 19 -4.03 -5.36 -3.00
CA LEU A 19 -3.12 -5.05 -4.12
C LEU A 19 -1.64 -5.34 -3.78
N ILE A 20 -1.11 -4.77 -2.70
CA ILE A 20 0.30 -4.94 -2.33
C ILE A 20 0.59 -6.37 -1.86
N GLY A 21 -0.31 -6.94 -1.04
CA GLY A 21 -0.13 -8.30 -0.51
C GLY A 21 -0.11 -9.36 -1.61
N GLN A 22 -1.05 -9.31 -2.56
CA GLN A 22 -1.08 -10.26 -3.66
C GLN A 22 0.13 -10.12 -4.59
N THR A 23 0.57 -8.90 -4.90
CA THR A 23 1.76 -8.66 -5.73
C THR A 23 3.03 -9.20 -5.06
N LEU A 24 3.17 -8.97 -3.73
CA LEU A 24 4.29 -9.50 -2.96
C LEU A 24 4.31 -11.04 -2.98
N ILE A 25 3.18 -11.69 -2.73
CA ILE A 25 3.08 -13.15 -2.71
C ILE A 25 3.38 -13.73 -4.09
N ARG A 26 2.78 -13.18 -5.16
CA ARG A 26 3.07 -13.62 -6.53
C ARG A 26 4.56 -13.50 -6.86
N ARG A 27 5.20 -12.40 -6.47
CA ARG A 27 6.64 -12.20 -6.66
C ARG A 27 7.48 -13.26 -5.96
N VAL A 28 7.09 -13.70 -4.75
CA VAL A 28 7.77 -14.78 -4.03
C VAL A 28 7.57 -16.12 -4.75
N LEU A 29 6.34 -16.45 -5.16
CA LEU A 29 6.04 -17.70 -5.88
C LEU A 29 6.77 -17.77 -7.23
N GLU A 30 6.81 -16.66 -7.97
CA GLU A 30 7.59 -16.53 -9.21
C GLU A 30 9.09 -16.76 -8.96
N PHE A 31 9.63 -16.13 -7.92
CA PHE A 31 11.03 -16.32 -7.54
C PHE A 31 11.33 -17.80 -7.21
N ASN A 32 10.47 -18.45 -6.43
CA ASN A 32 10.64 -19.88 -6.10
C ASN A 32 10.65 -20.75 -7.38
N ARG A 33 9.68 -20.54 -8.26
CA ARG A 33 9.56 -21.29 -9.52
C ARG A 33 10.74 -21.06 -10.46
N ASP A 34 11.10 -19.80 -10.67
CA ASP A 34 12.02 -19.42 -11.76
C ASP A 34 13.50 -19.53 -11.34
N ASN A 35 13.78 -19.42 -10.02
CA ASN A 35 15.15 -19.42 -9.47
C ASN A 35 15.44 -20.62 -8.53
N GLY A 36 14.49 -21.55 -8.39
CA GLY A 36 14.64 -22.67 -7.45
C GLY A 36 14.68 -22.19 -5.98
N GLY A 37 13.97 -21.11 -5.68
CA GLY A 37 13.87 -20.58 -4.32
C GLY A 37 13.10 -21.51 -3.38
N SER A 38 13.16 -21.23 -2.09
CA SER A 38 12.51 -22.02 -1.03
C SER A 38 11.86 -21.13 0.04
N ILE A 39 11.35 -19.96 -0.38
CA ILE A 39 10.68 -19.02 0.52
C ILE A 39 9.26 -19.54 0.80
N LYS A 40 8.90 -19.66 2.08
CA LYS A 40 7.55 -20.05 2.49
C LYS A 40 6.71 -18.82 2.79
N VAL A 41 5.44 -18.85 2.39
CA VAL A 41 4.48 -17.78 2.68
C VAL A 41 3.30 -18.33 3.47
N ILE A 42 2.98 -17.68 4.58
CA ILE A 42 1.74 -17.88 5.32
C ILE A 42 0.86 -16.64 5.07
N ALA A 43 -0.19 -16.81 4.30
CA ALA A 43 -1.11 -15.73 3.93
C ALA A 43 -2.29 -15.65 4.91
N SER A 44 -2.40 -14.56 5.67
CA SER A 44 -3.58 -14.29 6.51
C SER A 44 -4.71 -13.74 5.65
N VAL A 45 -5.83 -14.44 5.58
CA VAL A 45 -6.98 -14.13 4.73
C VAL A 45 -8.30 -14.28 5.48
N ARG A 46 -9.31 -13.50 5.12
CA ARG A 46 -10.69 -13.65 5.65
C ARG A 46 -11.55 -14.56 4.78
N ASN A 47 -11.23 -14.65 3.51
CA ASN A 47 -11.97 -15.44 2.53
C ASN A 47 -10.99 -16.29 1.72
N ILE A 48 -11.07 -17.61 1.93
CA ILE A 48 -10.16 -18.58 1.30
C ILE A 48 -10.46 -18.74 -0.20
N GLU A 49 -11.75 -18.69 -0.60
CA GLU A 49 -12.13 -18.83 -2.02
C GLU A 49 -11.57 -17.66 -2.85
N LYS A 50 -11.62 -16.43 -2.27
CA LYS A 50 -10.99 -15.28 -2.91
C LYS A 50 -9.48 -15.47 -3.05
N ALA A 51 -8.82 -16.02 -2.03
CA ALA A 51 -7.38 -16.28 -2.07
C ALA A 51 -7.02 -17.31 -3.16
N HIS A 52 -7.76 -18.43 -3.24
CA HIS A 52 -7.58 -19.44 -4.28
C HIS A 52 -7.84 -18.85 -5.69
N GLY A 53 -8.84 -17.96 -5.84
CA GLY A 53 -9.08 -17.26 -7.12
C GLY A 53 -7.93 -16.33 -7.53
N ILE A 54 -7.17 -15.78 -6.57
CA ILE A 54 -6.04 -14.89 -6.85
C ILE A 54 -4.75 -15.66 -7.13
N PHE A 55 -4.44 -16.68 -6.33
CA PHE A 55 -3.16 -17.37 -6.36
C PHE A 55 -3.16 -18.66 -7.19
N GLY A 56 -4.36 -19.18 -7.53
CA GLY A 56 -4.49 -20.46 -8.21
C GLY A 56 -4.11 -21.66 -7.32
N GLU A 57 -3.84 -22.79 -7.96
CA GLU A 57 -3.45 -24.04 -7.31
C GLU A 57 -2.06 -24.52 -7.75
N ASP A 58 -1.34 -23.73 -8.55
CA ASP A 58 -0.03 -24.09 -9.13
C ASP A 58 1.15 -23.92 -8.15
N HIS A 59 0.87 -24.05 -6.82
CA HIS A 59 1.86 -23.98 -5.76
C HIS A 59 1.61 -25.07 -4.73
N SER A 60 2.68 -25.52 -4.05
CA SER A 60 2.55 -26.48 -2.95
C SER A 60 2.07 -25.77 -1.67
N GLU A 61 1.46 -26.54 -0.75
CA GLU A 61 1.12 -26.04 0.59
C GLU A 61 2.37 -25.60 1.39
N GLU A 62 3.55 -26.13 1.04
CA GLU A 62 4.81 -25.69 1.66
C GLU A 62 5.25 -24.32 1.15
N GLU A 63 4.90 -23.92 -0.06
CA GLU A 63 5.24 -22.62 -0.64
C GLU A 63 4.23 -21.54 -0.21
N LEU A 64 2.93 -21.86 -0.23
CA LEU A 64 1.87 -20.96 0.20
C LEU A 64 0.81 -21.68 1.01
N SER A 65 0.71 -21.31 2.27
CA SER A 65 -0.33 -21.78 3.20
C SER A 65 -1.20 -20.63 3.69
N TYR A 66 -2.35 -20.94 4.29
CA TYR A 66 -3.34 -19.94 4.66
C TYR A 66 -3.72 -20.00 6.13
N VAL A 67 -3.77 -18.84 6.78
CA VAL A 67 -4.44 -18.64 8.07
C VAL A 67 -5.76 -17.90 7.79
N VAL A 68 -6.87 -18.61 7.92
CA VAL A 68 -8.21 -18.08 7.67
C VAL A 68 -8.77 -17.52 8.97
N SER A 69 -8.68 -16.20 9.14
CA SER A 69 -9.15 -15.49 10.34
C SER A 69 -9.37 -14.00 10.09
N ASP A 70 -10.11 -13.36 10.98
CA ASP A 70 -10.08 -11.90 11.08
C ASP A 70 -8.74 -11.46 11.69
N ILE A 71 -8.24 -10.28 11.27
CA ILE A 71 -6.94 -9.77 11.75
C ILE A 71 -6.91 -9.53 13.26
N CYS A 72 -8.05 -9.25 13.87
CA CYS A 72 -8.18 -9.05 15.31
C CYS A 72 -8.24 -10.37 16.11
N SER A 73 -8.26 -11.52 15.43
CA SER A 73 -8.39 -12.85 16.06
C SER A 73 -7.49 -13.92 15.42
N ILE A 74 -6.34 -13.51 14.87
CA ILE A 74 -5.35 -14.45 14.34
C ILE A 74 -4.85 -15.39 15.46
N PRO A 75 -4.57 -16.68 15.16
CA PRO A 75 -3.98 -17.59 16.12
C PRO A 75 -2.64 -17.06 16.64
N LEU A 76 -2.46 -17.07 17.95
CA LEU A 76 -1.23 -16.65 18.62
C LEU A 76 -0.41 -17.90 19.00
N GLU A 77 0.33 -18.43 18.03
CA GLU A 77 1.17 -19.61 18.19
C GLU A 77 2.50 -19.45 17.44
N ASP A 78 3.47 -20.26 17.79
CA ASP A 78 4.73 -20.34 17.06
C ASP A 78 4.53 -21.12 15.75
N MET A 79 4.58 -20.40 14.65
CA MET A 79 4.43 -20.92 13.28
C MET A 79 5.77 -20.98 12.52
N GLY A 80 6.88 -20.71 13.20
CA GLY A 80 8.19 -20.63 12.57
C GLY A 80 8.35 -19.44 11.61
N ILE A 81 7.73 -18.30 11.95
CA ILE A 81 7.74 -17.09 11.11
C ILE A 81 9.07 -16.35 11.29
N ASP A 82 9.78 -16.09 10.21
CA ASP A 82 11.01 -15.27 10.21
C ASP A 82 10.72 -13.79 9.98
N TYR A 83 9.73 -13.46 9.11
CA TYR A 83 9.41 -12.09 8.71
C TYR A 83 7.90 -11.87 8.65
N ILE A 84 7.46 -10.66 8.99
CA ILE A 84 6.06 -10.28 8.87
C ILE A 84 5.91 -9.03 7.98
N VAL A 85 4.92 -9.08 7.05
CA VAL A 85 4.43 -7.92 6.31
C VAL A 85 3.00 -7.65 6.74
N HIS A 86 2.80 -6.57 7.51
CA HIS A 86 1.47 -6.18 7.96
C HIS A 86 0.86 -5.16 7.00
N ALA A 87 0.14 -5.69 5.98
CA ALA A 87 -0.52 -4.91 4.93
C ALA A 87 -2.05 -4.88 5.07
N ALA A 88 -2.63 -5.53 6.08
CA ALA A 88 -4.07 -5.54 6.30
C ALA A 88 -4.58 -4.16 6.71
N SER A 89 -5.40 -3.54 5.88
CA SER A 89 -6.05 -2.25 6.16
C SER A 89 -7.24 -2.08 5.24
N ASN A 90 -8.32 -1.47 5.74
CA ASN A 90 -9.37 -0.96 4.87
C ASN A 90 -8.96 0.44 4.38
N THR A 91 -8.84 0.63 3.07
CA THR A 91 -8.42 1.90 2.43
C THR A 91 -9.56 2.56 1.65
N SER A 92 -10.81 2.13 1.86
CA SER A 92 -11.98 2.71 1.20
C SER A 92 -12.37 4.04 1.85
N SER A 93 -12.24 5.15 1.11
CA SER A 93 -12.66 6.47 1.57
C SER A 93 -14.11 6.53 2.03
N ARG A 94 -14.99 5.74 1.40
CA ARG A 94 -16.40 5.61 1.79
C ARG A 94 -16.53 4.99 3.20
N SER A 95 -15.76 3.94 3.49
CA SER A 95 -15.76 3.29 4.80
C SER A 95 -15.27 4.22 5.92
N PHE A 96 -14.38 5.17 5.62
CA PHE A 96 -13.89 6.15 6.60
C PHE A 96 -15.01 7.06 7.12
N ILE A 97 -16.06 7.28 6.33
CA ILE A 97 -17.21 8.09 6.71
C ILE A 97 -18.35 7.23 7.28
N GLU A 98 -18.62 6.07 6.65
CA GLU A 98 -19.76 5.23 7.02
C GLU A 98 -19.51 4.35 8.24
N LYS A 99 -18.24 3.93 8.46
CA LYS A 99 -17.85 2.94 9.49
C LYS A 99 -16.54 3.32 10.20
N PRO A 100 -16.41 4.54 10.74
CA PRO A 100 -15.13 5.02 11.29
C PRO A 100 -14.62 4.19 12.46
N MET A 101 -15.49 3.66 13.32
CA MET A 101 -15.08 2.82 14.45
C MET A 101 -14.52 1.48 13.98
N GLU A 102 -15.11 0.84 12.96
CA GLU A 102 -14.57 -0.39 12.37
C GLU A 102 -13.15 -0.18 11.82
N ILE A 103 -12.88 1.01 11.25
CA ILE A 103 -11.54 1.39 10.77
C ILE A 103 -10.54 1.47 11.92
N ILE A 104 -10.91 2.17 13.01
CA ILE A 104 -10.05 2.35 14.20
C ILE A 104 -9.77 0.99 14.86
N ASP A 105 -10.82 0.23 15.15
CA ASP A 105 -10.71 -1.04 15.87
C ASP A 105 -9.87 -2.05 15.07
N THR A 106 -10.15 -2.21 13.76
CA THR A 106 -9.38 -3.11 12.90
C THR A 106 -7.91 -2.70 12.83
N ALA A 107 -7.61 -1.41 12.72
CA ALA A 107 -6.24 -0.94 12.65
C ALA A 107 -5.49 -1.20 13.97
N ILE A 108 -6.06 -0.78 15.09
CA ILE A 108 -5.38 -0.81 16.40
C ILE A 108 -5.30 -2.24 16.92
N GLU A 109 -6.44 -2.95 17.02
CA GLU A 109 -6.46 -4.30 17.56
C GLU A 109 -5.76 -5.30 16.62
N GLY A 110 -5.94 -5.15 15.31
CA GLY A 110 -5.22 -5.97 14.33
C GLY A 110 -3.71 -5.79 14.42
N THR A 111 -3.23 -4.56 14.53
CA THR A 111 -1.78 -4.30 14.69
C THR A 111 -1.24 -4.90 15.99
N LYS A 112 -1.96 -4.78 17.12
CA LYS A 112 -1.56 -5.40 18.38
C LYS A 112 -1.49 -6.93 18.28
N MET A 113 -2.44 -7.57 17.58
CA MET A 113 -2.43 -9.02 17.39
C MET A 113 -1.23 -9.47 16.56
N VAL A 114 -0.92 -8.74 15.46
CA VAL A 114 0.25 -9.05 14.61
C VAL A 114 1.56 -8.86 15.38
N LEU A 115 1.67 -7.83 16.22
CA LEU A 115 2.85 -7.60 17.05
C LEU A 115 3.05 -8.68 18.12
N LYS A 116 1.96 -9.18 18.75
CA LYS A 116 2.03 -10.33 19.64
C LYS A 116 2.48 -11.61 18.92
N LEU A 117 1.99 -11.83 17.70
CA LEU A 117 2.43 -12.94 16.87
C LEU A 117 3.93 -12.82 16.53
N ALA A 118 4.39 -11.60 16.21
CA ALA A 118 5.80 -11.29 15.93
C ALA A 118 6.70 -11.59 17.16
N GLU A 119 6.24 -11.23 18.35
CA GLU A 119 6.93 -11.50 19.62
C GLU A 119 7.04 -13.02 19.88
N ILE A 120 5.94 -13.77 19.75
CA ILE A 120 5.89 -15.22 19.95
C ILE A 120 6.86 -15.95 19.01
N ASN A 121 6.86 -15.56 17.73
CA ASN A 121 7.71 -16.17 16.69
C ASN A 121 9.15 -15.61 16.68
N LYS A 122 9.47 -14.61 17.50
CA LYS A 122 10.79 -13.95 17.56
C LYS A 122 11.29 -13.55 16.17
N VAL A 123 10.42 -12.89 15.40
CA VAL A 123 10.70 -12.55 14.00
C VAL A 123 11.98 -11.72 13.84
N SER A 124 12.68 -11.91 12.72
CA SER A 124 13.88 -11.16 12.39
C SER A 124 13.56 -9.71 12.01
N ALA A 125 12.40 -9.45 11.37
CA ALA A 125 11.87 -8.12 11.11
C ALA A 125 10.37 -8.17 10.81
N MET A 126 9.68 -7.07 11.11
CA MET A 126 8.30 -6.81 10.73
C MET A 126 8.19 -5.46 10.02
N VAL A 127 7.57 -5.44 8.85
CA VAL A 127 7.20 -4.20 8.15
C VAL A 127 5.73 -3.90 8.36
N TYR A 128 5.43 -2.71 8.87
CA TYR A 128 4.08 -2.15 8.96
C TYR A 128 3.82 -1.18 7.82
N LEU A 129 2.78 -1.40 7.03
CA LEU A 129 2.39 -0.48 5.95
C LEU A 129 1.51 0.65 6.51
N SER A 130 2.13 1.82 6.64
CA SER A 130 1.47 3.09 6.97
C SER A 130 1.13 3.86 5.68
N THR A 131 0.88 5.14 5.78
CA THR A 131 0.38 5.98 4.68
C THR A 131 0.93 7.40 4.76
N MET A 132 1.06 8.08 3.63
CA MET A 132 1.33 9.52 3.56
C MET A 132 0.29 10.36 4.31
N GLU A 133 -0.95 9.86 4.50
CA GLU A 133 -2.02 10.61 5.17
C GLU A 133 -1.70 10.93 6.63
N VAL A 134 -0.70 10.29 7.24
CA VAL A 134 -0.23 10.62 8.60
C VAL A 134 0.32 12.05 8.71
N TYR A 135 0.68 12.68 7.60
CA TYR A 135 1.15 14.07 7.54
C TYR A 135 0.01 15.10 7.48
N GLY A 136 -1.23 14.65 7.26
CA GLY A 136 -2.39 15.52 7.16
C GLY A 136 -2.55 16.16 5.79
N THR A 137 -2.76 17.48 5.74
CA THR A 137 -3.06 18.24 4.52
C THR A 137 -2.05 19.37 4.29
N PRO A 138 -0.80 19.07 3.90
CA PRO A 138 0.16 20.11 3.55
C PRO A 138 -0.32 20.89 2.32
N LEU A 139 -0.02 22.22 2.30
CA LEU A 139 -0.49 23.15 1.26
C LEU A 139 0.66 23.76 0.45
N THR A 140 1.90 23.37 0.72
CA THR A 140 3.10 23.86 0.01
C THR A 140 3.78 22.70 -0.71
N ASP A 141 4.54 23.01 -1.75
CA ASP A 141 5.34 22.03 -2.51
C ASP A 141 6.67 21.69 -1.79
N GLU A 142 6.84 22.06 -0.52
CA GLU A 142 8.03 21.71 0.26
C GLU A 142 8.13 20.20 0.48
N LYS A 143 9.36 19.68 0.48
CA LYS A 143 9.62 18.27 0.74
C LYS A 143 9.30 17.90 2.19
N ILE A 144 8.63 16.77 2.36
CA ILE A 144 8.15 16.24 3.63
C ILE A 144 9.00 15.03 4.02
N ASP A 145 9.90 15.22 4.98
CA ASP A 145 10.66 14.12 5.57
C ASP A 145 9.85 13.39 6.68
N GLU A 146 10.37 12.27 7.20
CA GLU A 146 9.68 11.46 8.19
C GLU A 146 9.50 12.14 9.56
N ARG A 147 10.17 13.27 9.82
CA ARG A 147 10.09 14.05 11.06
C ARG A 147 9.08 15.19 10.95
N HIS A 148 8.48 15.39 9.77
CA HIS A 148 7.53 16.47 9.54
C HIS A 148 6.33 16.38 10.48
N ALA A 149 5.96 17.54 11.07
CA ALA A 149 4.80 17.61 11.94
C ALA A 149 3.48 17.49 11.15
N THR A 150 2.51 16.82 11.75
CA THR A 150 1.17 16.68 11.15
C THR A 150 0.26 17.87 11.44
N ASN A 151 -0.68 18.15 10.54
CA ASN A 151 -1.79 19.08 10.75
C ASN A 151 -3.16 18.40 10.62
N LEU A 152 -3.31 17.19 11.12
CA LEU A 152 -4.59 16.47 11.13
C LEU A 152 -5.60 17.14 12.07
N ASN A 153 -6.86 17.23 11.61
CA ASN A 153 -7.98 17.65 12.45
C ASN A 153 -8.62 16.41 13.08
N SER A 154 -8.26 16.12 14.33
CA SER A 154 -8.78 14.96 15.08
C SER A 154 -10.30 15.01 15.34
N MET A 155 -10.95 16.16 15.15
CA MET A 155 -12.41 16.29 15.29
C MET A 155 -13.16 15.99 13.99
N SER A 156 -12.46 15.69 12.91
CA SER A 156 -13.06 15.22 11.65
C SER A 156 -13.25 13.70 11.69
N VAL A 157 -14.46 13.21 11.37
CA VAL A 157 -14.74 11.77 11.26
C VAL A 157 -13.79 11.08 10.27
N ARG A 158 -13.45 11.75 9.17
CA ARG A 158 -12.54 11.20 8.15
C ARG A 158 -11.12 10.98 8.70
N SER A 159 -10.72 11.66 9.76
CA SER A 159 -9.42 11.49 10.40
C SER A 159 -9.27 10.13 11.11
N CYS A 160 -10.33 9.33 11.22
CA CYS A 160 -10.28 7.98 11.80
C CYS A 160 -9.17 7.13 11.18
N TYR A 161 -8.97 7.21 9.86
CA TYR A 161 -7.94 6.45 9.15
C TYR A 161 -6.51 6.97 9.43
N PRO A 162 -6.14 8.22 9.13
CA PRO A 162 -4.79 8.68 9.39
C PRO A 162 -4.43 8.71 10.89
N GLU A 163 -5.38 9.00 11.80
CA GLU A 163 -5.10 8.97 13.24
C GLU A 163 -4.88 7.53 13.75
N SER A 164 -5.68 6.55 13.29
CA SER A 164 -5.43 5.16 13.64
C SER A 164 -4.09 4.66 13.09
N LYS A 165 -3.70 5.06 11.86
CA LYS A 165 -2.39 4.75 11.28
C LYS A 165 -1.25 5.32 12.13
N ARG A 166 -1.35 6.58 12.57
CA ARG A 166 -0.37 7.20 13.48
C ARG A 166 -0.27 6.47 14.82
N MET A 167 -1.41 6.09 15.40
CA MET A 167 -1.42 5.31 16.62
C MET A 167 -0.75 3.94 16.41
N CYS A 168 -0.99 3.27 15.29
CA CYS A 168 -0.34 2.00 14.97
C CYS A 168 1.18 2.14 14.79
N GLU A 169 1.66 3.24 14.17
CA GLU A 169 3.10 3.55 14.13
C GLU A 169 3.69 3.65 15.55
N ASN A 170 3.01 4.38 16.44
CA ASN A 170 3.45 4.51 17.84
C ASN A 170 3.41 3.17 18.59
N ILE A 171 2.40 2.34 18.37
CA ILE A 171 2.31 0.98 18.92
C ILE A 171 3.51 0.13 18.43
N CYS A 172 3.86 0.18 17.14
CA CYS A 172 5.02 -0.53 16.59
C CYS A 172 6.33 -0.11 17.31
N VAL A 173 6.57 1.20 17.45
CA VAL A 173 7.75 1.73 18.14
C VAL A 173 7.76 1.33 19.62
N SER A 174 6.60 1.33 20.29
CA SER A 174 6.47 0.92 21.69
C SER A 174 6.78 -0.57 21.87
N TYR A 175 6.27 -1.45 20.98
CA TYR A 175 6.61 -2.87 20.98
C TYR A 175 8.08 -3.14 20.71
N GLN A 176 8.69 -2.39 19.81
CA GLN A 176 10.13 -2.49 19.59
C GLN A 176 10.91 -2.13 20.86
N LYS A 177 10.49 -1.10 21.60
CA LYS A 177 11.14 -0.66 22.82
C LYS A 177 10.95 -1.62 24.00
N GLU A 178 9.72 -2.15 24.19
CA GLU A 178 9.36 -2.93 25.38
C GLU A 178 9.62 -4.44 25.20
N TYR A 179 9.39 -4.97 23.99
CA TYR A 179 9.42 -6.40 23.70
C TYR A 179 10.48 -6.78 22.66
N ALA A 180 11.31 -5.80 22.22
CA ALA A 180 12.35 -6.02 21.21
C ALA A 180 11.84 -6.59 19.87
N VAL A 181 10.56 -6.37 19.51
CA VAL A 181 10.02 -6.76 18.22
C VAL A 181 10.55 -5.78 17.14
N PRO A 182 11.37 -6.24 16.18
CA PRO A 182 12.05 -5.35 15.24
C PRO A 182 11.09 -4.87 14.15
N THR A 183 10.37 -3.77 14.41
CA THR A 183 9.39 -3.19 13.50
C THR A 183 9.98 -2.05 12.67
N VAL A 184 9.62 -2.00 11.39
CA VAL A 184 9.92 -0.91 10.46
C VAL A 184 8.62 -0.41 9.85
N VAL A 185 8.46 0.91 9.77
CA VAL A 185 7.25 1.54 9.23
C VAL A 185 7.52 2.06 7.82
N LEU A 186 6.63 1.75 6.87
CA LEU A 186 6.66 2.32 5.52
C LEU A 186 5.44 3.23 5.31
N ARG A 187 5.66 4.52 5.10
CA ARG A 187 4.64 5.53 4.78
C ARG A 187 4.50 5.63 3.27
N LEU A 188 3.57 4.84 2.71
CA LEU A 188 3.37 4.77 1.27
C LEU A 188 2.53 5.94 0.76
N THR A 189 2.92 6.46 -0.40
CA THR A 189 2.06 7.31 -1.23
C THR A 189 0.97 6.48 -1.93
N GLN A 190 0.17 7.14 -2.80
CA GLN A 190 -0.86 6.46 -3.60
C GLN A 190 -0.22 5.41 -4.49
N THR A 191 -0.42 4.14 -4.14
CA THR A 191 0.16 2.99 -4.84
C THR A 191 -0.88 2.33 -5.74
N PHE A 192 -0.51 2.06 -7.01
CA PHE A 192 -1.35 1.35 -7.96
C PHE A 192 -0.51 0.63 -9.04
N GLY A 193 -1.17 -0.07 -9.96
CA GLY A 193 -0.53 -0.86 -11.01
C GLY A 193 -1.33 -2.12 -11.31
N PRO A 194 -0.74 -3.16 -11.88
CA PRO A 194 -1.39 -4.46 -12.12
C PRO A 194 -2.01 -5.04 -10.85
N GLY A 195 -3.21 -5.63 -10.95
CA GLY A 195 -3.99 -6.14 -9.82
C GLY A 195 -4.99 -5.15 -9.21
N VAL A 196 -5.03 -3.90 -9.68
CA VAL A 196 -6.11 -2.96 -9.35
C VAL A 196 -7.40 -3.46 -9.98
N GLN A 197 -8.45 -3.59 -9.17
CA GLN A 197 -9.75 -4.07 -9.67
C GLN A 197 -10.38 -3.07 -10.63
N TYR A 198 -11.02 -3.56 -11.70
CA TYR A 198 -11.68 -2.70 -12.70
C TYR A 198 -12.69 -1.72 -12.07
N ASN A 199 -13.42 -2.15 -11.05
CA ASN A 199 -14.42 -1.34 -10.34
C ASN A 199 -13.85 -0.57 -9.14
N ASP A 200 -12.53 -0.42 -9.02
CA ASP A 200 -11.92 0.40 -7.96
C ASP A 200 -12.41 1.86 -8.09
N GLY A 201 -12.86 2.43 -6.96
CA GLY A 201 -13.44 3.77 -6.92
C GLY A 201 -12.44 4.93 -6.87
N ARG A 202 -11.14 4.65 -6.92
CA ARG A 202 -10.09 5.68 -6.84
C ARG A 202 -9.87 6.35 -8.20
N VAL A 203 -9.39 7.60 -8.16
CA VAL A 203 -9.27 8.47 -9.34
C VAL A 203 -8.40 7.86 -10.46
N PHE A 204 -7.30 7.21 -10.13
CA PHE A 204 -6.44 6.58 -11.14
C PHE A 204 -7.13 5.42 -11.87
N ALA A 205 -7.94 4.63 -11.16
CA ALA A 205 -8.71 3.54 -11.78
C ALA A 205 -9.83 4.08 -12.69
N GLU A 206 -10.46 5.20 -12.32
CA GLU A 206 -11.41 5.90 -13.20
C GLU A 206 -10.73 6.39 -14.49
N PHE A 207 -9.53 6.96 -14.40
CA PHE A 207 -8.79 7.42 -15.58
C PHE A 207 -8.38 6.25 -16.49
N ALA A 208 -7.96 5.12 -15.90
CA ALA A 208 -7.69 3.90 -16.66
C ALA A 208 -8.92 3.39 -17.40
N ARG A 209 -10.09 3.35 -16.73
CA ARG A 209 -11.36 2.98 -17.38
C ARG A 209 -11.71 3.93 -18.53
N CYS A 210 -11.54 5.24 -18.34
CA CYS A 210 -11.76 6.21 -19.42
C CYS A 210 -10.88 5.91 -20.65
N ALA A 211 -9.62 5.58 -20.44
CA ALA A 211 -8.70 5.21 -21.51
C ALA A 211 -9.12 3.91 -22.22
N ILE A 212 -9.53 2.88 -21.46
CA ILE A 212 -10.00 1.59 -21.99
C ILE A 212 -11.30 1.75 -22.79
N GLU A 213 -12.26 2.47 -22.23
CA GLU A 213 -13.60 2.65 -22.80
C GLU A 213 -13.65 3.73 -23.90
N GLY A 214 -12.59 4.51 -24.08
CA GLY A 214 -12.53 5.60 -25.07
C GLY A 214 -13.47 6.77 -24.75
N ARG A 215 -13.72 7.05 -23.49
CA ARG A 215 -14.54 8.17 -23.01
C ARG A 215 -13.71 9.24 -22.33
N ASP A 216 -14.17 10.49 -22.44
CA ASP A 216 -13.49 11.63 -21.85
C ASP A 216 -13.36 11.51 -20.32
N ILE A 217 -12.27 12.04 -19.77
CA ILE A 217 -12.07 12.15 -18.33
C ILE A 217 -12.79 13.41 -17.84
N VAL A 218 -13.75 13.24 -16.93
CA VAL A 218 -14.49 14.37 -16.34
C VAL A 218 -14.03 14.59 -14.90
N LEU A 219 -13.32 15.68 -14.67
CA LEU A 219 -12.91 16.13 -13.35
C LEU A 219 -14.02 16.93 -12.68
N LYS A 220 -14.42 16.55 -11.47
CA LYS A 220 -15.46 17.25 -10.68
C LYS A 220 -14.91 18.39 -9.83
N THR A 221 -13.61 18.64 -9.89
CA THR A 221 -12.87 19.74 -9.28
C THR A 221 -11.80 20.19 -10.26
N LYS A 222 -11.08 21.28 -9.97
CA LYS A 222 -9.95 21.73 -10.79
C LYS A 222 -8.77 20.76 -10.83
N GLY A 223 -8.78 19.73 -9.98
CA GLY A 223 -7.71 18.73 -9.94
C GLY A 223 -6.40 19.26 -9.36
N GLU A 224 -6.44 20.25 -8.47
CA GLU A 224 -5.26 20.96 -7.93
C GLU A 224 -4.49 20.16 -6.87
N THR A 225 -5.08 19.09 -6.30
CA THR A 225 -4.37 18.21 -5.35
C THR A 225 -3.15 17.60 -6.02
N LYS A 226 -1.97 17.78 -5.41
CA LYS A 226 -0.69 17.25 -5.88
C LYS A 226 -0.17 16.17 -4.94
N ARG A 227 0.41 15.13 -5.51
CA ARG A 227 1.11 14.06 -4.79
C ARG A 227 1.97 13.24 -5.71
N GLU A 228 2.86 12.46 -5.13
CA GLU A 228 3.51 11.38 -5.86
C GLU A 228 2.60 10.16 -5.96
N TYR A 229 2.98 9.31 -6.89
CA TYR A 229 2.39 7.99 -7.12
C TYR A 229 3.50 6.93 -7.09
N LEU A 230 3.10 5.68 -6.91
CA LEU A 230 4.06 4.58 -6.81
C LEU A 230 3.52 3.35 -7.52
N HIS A 231 4.35 2.75 -8.35
CA HIS A 231 4.04 1.44 -8.93
C HIS A 231 4.05 0.36 -7.86
N VAL A 232 3.10 -0.57 -7.93
CA VAL A 232 2.95 -1.63 -6.90
C VAL A 232 4.20 -2.51 -6.77
N ASN A 233 4.93 -2.78 -7.85
CA ASN A 233 6.19 -3.52 -7.79
C ASN A 233 7.29 -2.75 -7.04
N ASP A 234 7.34 -1.43 -7.18
CA ASP A 234 8.29 -0.58 -6.43
C ASP A 234 7.95 -0.55 -4.95
N ALA A 235 6.65 -0.57 -4.60
CA ALA A 235 6.21 -0.73 -3.21
C ALA A 235 6.66 -2.09 -2.63
N VAL A 236 6.55 -3.17 -3.39
CA VAL A 236 7.01 -4.51 -2.98
C VAL A 236 8.53 -4.54 -2.82
N ASN A 237 9.28 -3.91 -3.74
CA ASN A 237 10.74 -3.77 -3.60
C ASN A 237 11.13 -2.97 -2.35
N ALA A 238 10.37 -1.92 -1.99
CA ALA A 238 10.56 -1.17 -0.76
C ALA A 238 10.33 -2.02 0.50
N ILE A 239 9.29 -2.87 0.50
CA ILE A 239 9.01 -3.80 1.60
C ILE A 239 10.17 -4.77 1.82
N PHE A 240 10.66 -5.44 0.78
CA PHE A 240 11.80 -6.36 0.90
C PHE A 240 13.08 -5.64 1.32
N THR A 241 13.32 -4.41 0.82
CA THR A 241 14.46 -3.60 1.25
C THR A 241 14.36 -3.28 2.74
N ALA A 242 13.19 -2.89 3.22
CA ALA A 242 12.95 -2.55 4.61
C ALA A 242 13.08 -3.77 5.55
N LEU A 243 12.63 -4.96 5.14
CA LEU A 243 12.80 -6.20 5.91
C LEU A 243 14.27 -6.58 6.13
N ILE A 244 15.17 -6.27 5.16
CA ILE A 244 16.59 -6.65 5.25
C ILE A 244 17.42 -5.52 5.86
N LYS A 245 17.15 -4.26 5.51
CA LYS A 245 18.05 -3.12 5.80
C LYS A 245 17.39 -2.03 6.66
N GLY A 246 16.08 -2.09 6.88
CA GLY A 246 15.37 -1.10 7.67
C GLY A 246 15.83 -1.11 9.12
N GLN A 247 15.95 0.08 9.71
CA GLN A 247 16.32 0.20 11.12
C GLN A 247 15.07 0.00 12.00
N PRO A 248 15.08 -0.91 12.96
CA PRO A 248 13.96 -1.11 13.88
C PRO A 248 13.56 0.18 14.60
N GLY A 249 12.27 0.45 14.66
CA GLY A 249 11.72 1.66 15.28
C GLY A 249 11.68 2.89 14.37
N GLU A 250 12.15 2.77 13.11
CA GLU A 250 12.20 3.89 12.17
C GLU A 250 11.06 3.83 11.13
N ALA A 251 10.63 5.01 10.67
CA ALA A 251 9.72 5.16 9.55
C ALA A 251 10.49 5.59 8.28
N TYR A 252 9.96 5.20 7.11
CA TYR A 252 10.50 5.56 5.80
C TYR A 252 9.37 5.97 4.86
N ASN A 253 9.53 7.11 4.18
CA ASN A 253 8.66 7.52 3.09
C ASN A 253 8.89 6.65 1.85
N VAL A 254 7.82 6.25 1.18
CA VAL A 254 7.87 5.39 -0.01
C VAL A 254 7.05 6.03 -1.13
N ALA A 255 7.73 6.65 -2.07
CA ALA A 255 7.14 7.35 -3.22
C ALA A 255 8.13 7.37 -4.38
N ASN A 256 7.64 7.52 -5.61
CA ASN A 256 8.47 7.94 -6.72
C ASN A 256 8.39 9.45 -6.87
N GLU A 257 9.44 10.18 -6.49
CA GLU A 257 9.48 11.64 -6.49
C GLU A 257 9.31 12.24 -7.90
N ASP A 258 9.67 11.48 -8.95
CA ASP A 258 9.55 11.93 -10.34
C ASP A 258 8.09 11.89 -10.85
N THR A 259 7.18 11.28 -10.08
CA THR A 259 5.74 11.23 -10.40
C THR A 259 4.92 12.34 -9.73
N TYR A 260 5.58 13.30 -9.06
CA TYR A 260 4.88 14.39 -8.37
C TYR A 260 4.11 15.27 -9.35
N CYS A 261 2.79 15.16 -9.32
CA CYS A 261 1.91 15.92 -10.21
C CYS A 261 0.54 16.17 -9.57
N SER A 262 -0.21 17.08 -10.18
CA SER A 262 -1.62 17.32 -9.85
C SER A 262 -2.51 16.23 -10.46
N ILE A 263 -3.72 16.10 -9.94
CA ILE A 263 -4.74 15.21 -10.53
C ILE A 263 -5.05 15.62 -11.97
N TYR A 264 -5.03 16.93 -12.27
CA TYR A 264 -5.24 17.44 -13.63
C TYR A 264 -4.12 17.00 -14.58
N GLU A 265 -2.84 17.21 -14.20
CA GLU A 265 -1.68 16.78 -14.98
C GLU A 265 -1.66 15.24 -15.19
N MET A 266 -2.05 14.49 -14.19
CA MET A 266 -2.21 13.02 -14.30
C MET A 266 -3.31 12.66 -15.32
N ALA A 267 -4.44 13.38 -15.32
CA ALA A 267 -5.53 13.15 -16.28
C ALA A 267 -5.07 13.46 -17.73
N GLU A 268 -4.33 14.56 -17.94
CA GLU A 268 -3.75 14.89 -19.24
C GLU A 268 -2.75 13.82 -19.70
N LEU A 269 -1.86 13.36 -18.83
CA LEU A 269 -0.93 12.27 -19.14
C LEU A 269 -1.68 11.03 -19.64
N VAL A 270 -2.75 10.62 -18.95
CA VAL A 270 -3.54 9.45 -19.36
C VAL A 270 -4.22 9.67 -20.70
N ALA A 271 -4.83 10.84 -20.90
CA ALA A 271 -5.50 11.16 -22.17
C ALA A 271 -4.52 11.15 -23.35
N ASP A 272 -3.36 11.80 -23.19
CA ASP A 272 -2.38 11.96 -24.27
C ASP A 272 -1.57 10.67 -24.49
N ARG A 273 -1.00 10.09 -23.42
CA ARG A 273 0.00 9.02 -23.51
C ARG A 273 -0.61 7.63 -23.48
N CYS A 274 -1.60 7.40 -22.60
CA CYS A 274 -2.19 6.07 -22.45
C CYS A 274 -3.35 5.84 -23.42
N ALA A 275 -4.18 6.86 -23.69
CA ALA A 275 -5.26 6.79 -24.66
C ALA A 275 -4.85 7.25 -26.08
N GLY A 276 -3.62 7.72 -26.28
CA GLY A 276 -3.11 8.20 -27.58
C GLY A 276 -3.86 9.39 -28.12
N GLY A 277 -4.29 10.33 -27.28
CA GLY A 277 -5.03 11.54 -27.66
C GLY A 277 -6.46 11.30 -28.15
N ARG A 278 -7.02 10.10 -27.93
CA ARG A 278 -8.39 9.76 -28.38
C ARG A 278 -9.48 10.27 -27.45
N ILE A 279 -9.13 10.66 -26.24
CA ILE A 279 -10.04 11.20 -25.21
C ILE A 279 -9.52 12.55 -24.75
N SER A 280 -10.38 13.36 -24.15
CA SER A 280 -10.04 14.69 -23.61
C SER A 280 -10.31 14.78 -22.12
N VAL A 281 -9.70 15.79 -21.47
CA VAL A 281 -9.97 16.12 -20.06
C VAL A 281 -10.95 17.29 -20.02
N GLN A 282 -12.05 17.11 -19.28
CA GLN A 282 -13.07 18.13 -19.08
C GLN A 282 -13.21 18.45 -17.60
N ILE A 283 -13.34 19.73 -17.24
CA ILE A 283 -13.62 20.16 -15.86
C ILE A 283 -15.10 20.52 -15.78
N GLN A 284 -15.83 19.79 -14.92
CA GLN A 284 -17.25 20.05 -14.60
C GLN A 284 -17.35 20.16 -13.07
N GLU A 285 -17.08 21.36 -12.55
CA GLU A 285 -17.05 21.58 -11.10
C GLU A 285 -18.41 21.25 -10.46
N GLU A 286 -18.37 20.38 -9.45
CA GLU A 286 -19.52 20.02 -8.62
C GLU A 286 -19.19 20.27 -7.14
N ASP A 287 -20.21 20.34 -6.29
CA ASP A 287 -20.02 20.45 -4.83
C ASP A 287 -19.30 19.20 -4.30
N SER A 288 -18.01 19.36 -4.02
CA SER A 288 -17.09 18.30 -3.58
C SER A 288 -17.50 17.66 -2.23
N SER A 289 -18.32 18.37 -1.42
CA SER A 289 -18.78 17.86 -0.13
C SER A 289 -19.64 16.60 -0.25
N LYS A 290 -20.29 16.40 -1.41
CA LYS A 290 -21.15 15.24 -1.71
C LYS A 290 -20.37 13.95 -1.96
N TYR A 291 -19.07 14.05 -2.29
CA TYR A 291 -18.26 12.91 -2.72
C TYR A 291 -17.25 12.42 -1.67
N GLY A 292 -17.18 13.11 -0.51
CA GLY A 292 -16.22 12.76 0.55
C GLY A 292 -14.75 12.93 0.11
N TYR A 293 -14.48 13.81 -0.86
CA TYR A 293 -13.13 14.10 -1.30
C TYR A 293 -12.30 14.70 -0.15
N ALA A 294 -11.03 14.34 -0.09
CA ALA A 294 -10.08 15.00 0.78
C ALA A 294 -9.92 16.48 0.36
N PRO A 295 -9.62 17.39 1.28
CA PRO A 295 -9.24 18.75 0.93
C PRO A 295 -8.06 18.77 -0.04
N THR A 296 -7.91 19.86 -0.82
CA THR A 296 -6.72 20.07 -1.65
C THR A 296 -5.48 20.00 -0.77
N LEU A 297 -4.48 19.25 -1.23
CA LEU A 297 -3.21 19.07 -0.53
C LEU A 297 -2.05 18.96 -1.53
N HIS A 298 -0.84 19.26 -1.06
CA HIS A 298 0.41 19.12 -1.77
C HIS A 298 1.32 18.17 -0.99
N MET A 299 1.23 16.88 -1.27
CA MET A 299 1.99 15.83 -0.58
C MET A 299 3.25 15.54 -1.40
N ASN A 300 4.38 16.15 -1.03
CA ASN A 300 5.66 16.02 -1.71
C ASN A 300 6.67 15.35 -0.78
N LEU A 301 6.76 14.02 -0.84
CA LEU A 301 7.54 13.21 0.09
C LEU A 301 9.04 13.24 -0.25
N ASP A 302 9.89 13.36 0.77
CA ASP A 302 11.32 13.10 0.67
C ASP A 302 11.58 11.62 0.93
N THR A 303 12.13 10.91 -0.05
CA THR A 303 12.45 9.48 0.02
C THR A 303 13.94 9.20 0.23
N SER A 304 14.76 10.23 0.47
CA SER A 304 16.21 10.11 0.60
C SER A 304 16.65 9.10 1.67
N LYS A 305 15.89 8.98 2.76
CA LYS A 305 16.13 8.02 3.83
C LYS A 305 16.00 6.57 3.35
N LEU A 306 14.95 6.23 2.61
CA LEU A 306 14.79 4.89 2.04
C LEU A 306 15.79 4.63 0.92
N ARG A 307 16.06 5.63 0.08
CA ARG A 307 17.08 5.55 -0.98
C ARG A 307 18.47 5.28 -0.40
N SER A 308 18.80 5.77 0.79
CA SER A 308 20.07 5.48 1.46
C SER A 308 20.26 4.00 1.81
N LEU A 309 19.17 3.22 1.89
CA LEU A 309 19.21 1.76 2.05
C LEU A 309 19.44 1.02 0.72
N GLY A 310 19.48 1.75 -0.41
CA GLY A 310 19.70 1.22 -1.75
C GLY A 310 18.41 0.89 -2.50
N TRP A 311 17.23 1.33 -2.02
CA TRP A 311 15.99 1.27 -2.77
C TRP A 311 15.90 2.43 -3.76
N MET A 312 15.38 2.15 -4.97
CA MET A 312 15.04 3.15 -5.97
C MET A 312 13.76 2.71 -6.67
N PRO A 313 12.83 3.63 -6.99
CA PRO A 313 11.70 3.32 -7.86
C PRO A 313 12.21 3.07 -9.28
N GLU A 314 11.60 2.11 -9.98
CA GLU A 314 11.99 1.69 -11.32
C GLU A 314 10.97 2.07 -12.41
N HIS A 315 9.72 2.42 -12.00
CA HIS A 315 8.62 2.70 -12.92
C HIS A 315 8.19 4.18 -12.83
N ASP A 316 8.00 4.80 -13.99
CA ASP A 316 7.40 6.13 -14.07
C ASP A 316 5.84 6.07 -14.03
N LEU A 317 5.20 7.25 -14.08
CA LEU A 317 3.75 7.33 -14.01
C LEU A 317 3.05 6.79 -15.27
N GLU A 318 3.64 6.99 -16.45
CA GLU A 318 3.10 6.48 -17.72
C GLU A 318 3.16 4.96 -17.75
N GLU A 319 4.29 4.37 -17.39
CA GLU A 319 4.47 2.91 -17.28
C GLU A 319 3.48 2.31 -16.29
N THR A 320 3.32 2.94 -15.11
CA THR A 320 2.36 2.50 -14.09
C THR A 320 0.92 2.44 -14.61
N PHE A 321 0.49 3.45 -15.39
CA PHE A 321 -0.82 3.42 -16.04
C PHE A 321 -0.92 2.39 -17.15
N ARG A 322 0.10 2.26 -18.01
CA ARG A 322 0.11 1.29 -19.11
C ARG A 322 -0.01 -0.13 -18.59
N ASP A 323 0.73 -0.47 -17.56
CA ASP A 323 0.69 -1.79 -16.94
C ASP A 323 -0.66 -2.08 -16.30
N MET A 324 -1.23 -1.11 -15.57
CA MET A 324 -2.57 -1.24 -14.99
C MET A 324 -3.66 -1.37 -16.06
N ILE A 325 -3.61 -0.57 -17.13
CA ILE A 325 -4.58 -0.62 -18.24
C ILE A 325 -4.49 -1.97 -18.96
N ALA A 326 -3.29 -2.48 -19.20
CA ALA A 326 -3.08 -3.78 -19.83
C ALA A 326 -3.70 -4.90 -18.97
N ASP A 327 -3.44 -4.91 -17.66
CA ASP A 327 -3.99 -5.88 -16.71
C ASP A 327 -5.52 -5.80 -16.66
N MET A 328 -6.10 -4.59 -16.52
CA MET A 328 -7.55 -4.37 -16.50
C MET A 328 -8.25 -4.78 -17.81
N SER A 329 -7.56 -4.74 -18.93
CA SER A 329 -8.12 -5.09 -20.25
C SER A 329 -8.14 -6.61 -20.49
N CYS A 330 -7.40 -7.38 -19.70
CA CYS A 330 -7.36 -8.84 -19.79
C CYS A 330 -8.42 -9.53 -18.90
N CYS A 331 -9.09 -8.80 -18.02
CA CYS A 331 -10.16 -9.26 -17.15
C CYS A 331 -11.54 -9.05 -17.79
#